data_f41e12fc156fee4c5007b5a03de7a61c
#
_entry.id   f41e12fc156fee4c5007b5a03de7a61c
#
_cell.length_a   1.000
_cell.length_b   1.000
_cell.length_c   1.000
_cell.angle_alpha   90.00
_cell.angle_beta   90.00
_cell.angle_gamma   90.00
#
_symmetry.space_group_name_H-M   'P 1'
#
loop_
_entity.id
_entity.type
_entity.pdbx_description
1 polymer ?
#
loop_
_entity_poly.entity_id
_entity_poly.type
_entity_poly.pdbx_seq_one_letter_code
_entity_poly.pdbx_strand_id
1 'polypeptide(L)'
;MKKYILILLVVFSLPVNLLSQNFYDVDYVREIKLYFNQPNWDHLLDSLYLDGLEERLLASVEIDGTMYDSVGVRYKGFSSVSINTIKNPFNIKLDYVDNNQNHEGFEKIKLSNVIKDPSFLREVLSYEIARNYLPSPRANYANVYVNDTLWGLYVNVEAINDKYTNKHYA
;
A
#
# COMPACT_ATOMS: atom_id res chain seq x y z
N MET A 1 40.97 -20.74 36.46
CA MET A 1 40.54 -19.60 35.63
C MET A 1 39.75 -20.04 34.38
N LYS A 2 38.78 -21.00 34.46
CA LYS A 2 38.02 -21.49 33.28
C LYS A 2 36.50 -21.49 33.45
N LYS A 3 35.95 -20.85 34.51
CA LYS A 3 34.50 -20.89 34.80
C LYS A 3 33.71 -19.62 34.46
N TYR A 4 34.34 -18.53 33.95
CA TYR A 4 33.66 -17.26 33.71
C TYR A 4 33.37 -16.99 32.24
N ILE A 5 33.84 -17.82 31.30
CA ILE A 5 33.62 -17.62 29.85
C ILE A 5 32.23 -18.13 29.40
N LEU A 6 31.59 -19.01 30.18
CA LEU A 6 30.30 -19.61 29.76
C LEU A 6 29.09 -18.73 30.01
N ILE A 7 29.17 -17.70 30.87
CA ILE A 7 28.07 -16.82 31.24
C ILE A 7 27.90 -15.66 30.24
N LEU A 8 28.93 -15.30 29.50
CA LEU A 8 28.88 -14.17 28.55
C LEU A 8 28.19 -14.51 27.23
N LEU A 9 28.00 -15.79 26.91
CA LEU A 9 27.40 -16.23 25.63
C LEU A 9 25.86 -16.36 25.66
N VAL A 10 25.26 -16.34 26.87
CA VAL A 10 23.81 -16.50 27.04
C VAL A 10 23.03 -15.17 26.93
N VAL A 11 23.72 -14.03 27.07
CA VAL A 11 23.06 -12.70 27.06
C VAL A 11 22.78 -12.20 25.63
N PHE A 12 23.31 -12.83 24.59
CA PHE A 12 23.16 -12.38 23.20
C PHE A 12 22.02 -13.04 22.42
N SER A 13 21.22 -13.88 23.03
CA SER A 13 20.07 -14.55 22.39
C SER A 13 18.72 -14.11 22.96
N LEU A 14 18.59 -12.86 23.40
CA LEU A 14 17.25 -12.31 23.60
C LEU A 14 16.60 -12.15 22.22
N PRO A 15 15.44 -12.80 21.95
CA PRO A 15 14.72 -12.53 20.73
C PRO A 15 14.36 -11.05 20.75
N VAL A 16 14.92 -10.27 19.84
CA VAL A 16 14.39 -8.95 19.51
C VAL A 16 13.02 -9.25 18.93
N ASN A 17 11.97 -9.12 19.73
CA ASN A 17 10.63 -9.05 19.21
C ASN A 17 10.58 -7.78 18.36
N LEU A 18 10.88 -7.90 17.07
CA LEU A 18 10.46 -6.94 16.08
C LEU A 18 8.94 -6.93 16.15
N LEU A 19 8.39 -5.98 16.91
CA LEU A 19 6.98 -5.65 16.82
C LEU A 19 6.77 -5.32 15.34
N SER A 20 6.13 -6.23 14.61
CA SER A 20 5.71 -5.97 13.24
C SER A 20 4.84 -4.71 13.30
N GLN A 21 5.36 -3.61 12.79
CA GLN A 21 4.58 -2.39 12.69
C GLN A 21 3.39 -2.69 11.77
N ASN A 22 2.18 -2.41 12.24
CA ASN A 22 0.97 -2.57 11.44
C ASN A 22 1.12 -1.80 10.13
N PHE A 23 0.83 -2.42 9.00
CA PHE A 23 0.94 -1.80 7.66
C PHE A 23 0.28 -0.42 7.57
N TYR A 24 -0.79 -0.17 8.31
CA TYR A 24 -1.49 1.11 8.37
C TYR A 24 -1.14 1.95 9.61
N ASP A 25 0.08 1.79 10.15
CA ASP A 25 0.56 2.65 11.23
C ASP A 25 0.71 4.08 10.72
N VAL A 26 0.02 5.04 11.35
CA VAL A 26 -0.03 6.45 10.93
C VAL A 26 1.29 7.19 11.18
N ASP A 27 2.08 6.70 12.14
CA ASP A 27 3.36 7.28 12.49
C ASP A 27 4.50 6.84 11.55
N TYR A 28 4.19 5.96 10.58
CA TYR A 28 5.16 5.45 9.63
C TYR A 28 4.75 5.71 8.18
N VAL A 29 5.65 6.37 7.42
CA VAL A 29 5.48 6.58 5.98
C VAL A 29 6.04 5.37 5.24
N ARG A 30 5.18 4.62 4.55
CA ARG A 30 5.54 3.42 3.80
C ARG A 30 6.36 3.76 2.55
N GLU A 31 7.16 2.82 2.10
CA GLU A 31 7.81 2.87 0.80
C GLU A 31 7.16 1.86 -0.13
N ILE A 32 6.57 2.33 -1.23
CA ILE A 32 5.91 1.47 -2.23
C ILE A 32 6.50 1.77 -3.61
N LYS A 33 7.13 0.75 -4.22
CA LYS A 33 7.77 0.87 -5.52
C LYS A 33 7.04 0.00 -6.54
N LEU A 34 6.52 0.62 -7.59
CA LEU A 34 5.87 -0.05 -8.71
C LEU A 34 6.86 -0.20 -9.86
N TYR A 35 6.92 -1.39 -10.44
CA TYR A 35 7.78 -1.71 -11.58
C TYR A 35 6.93 -2.21 -12.73
N PHE A 36 6.81 -1.38 -13.76
CA PHE A 36 6.14 -1.73 -15.01
C PHE A 36 7.16 -2.11 -16.07
N ASN A 37 6.92 -3.22 -16.76
CA ASN A 37 7.76 -3.64 -17.90
C ASN A 37 7.55 -2.79 -19.15
N GLN A 38 6.38 -2.16 -19.26
CA GLN A 38 6.01 -1.33 -20.41
C GLN A 38 6.51 0.10 -20.20
N PRO A 39 7.31 0.67 -21.12
CA PRO A 39 7.81 2.04 -20.97
C PRO A 39 6.69 3.10 -21.05
N ASN A 40 5.57 2.76 -21.70
CA ASN A 40 4.38 3.61 -21.84
C ASN A 40 3.25 3.23 -20.87
N TRP A 41 3.60 2.72 -19.67
CA TRP A 41 2.66 2.23 -18.66
C TRP A 41 1.55 3.23 -18.29
N ASP A 42 1.90 4.52 -18.21
CA ASP A 42 0.96 5.58 -17.85
C ASP A 42 -0.14 5.72 -18.91
N HIS A 43 0.24 5.78 -20.18
CA HIS A 43 -0.71 5.80 -21.31
C HIS A 43 -1.57 4.54 -21.39
N LEU A 44 -1.02 3.37 -21.04
CA LEU A 44 -1.79 2.13 -20.98
C LEU A 44 -2.83 2.17 -19.87
N LEU A 45 -2.47 2.68 -18.68
CA LEU A 45 -3.41 2.84 -17.57
C LEU A 45 -4.48 3.89 -17.87
N ASP A 46 -4.14 4.98 -18.57
CA ASP A 46 -5.10 5.97 -19.06
C ASP A 46 -6.12 5.33 -20.03
N SER A 47 -5.64 4.52 -20.98
CA SER A 47 -6.50 3.83 -21.94
C SER A 47 -7.44 2.86 -21.24
N LEU A 48 -6.94 2.00 -20.35
CA LEU A 48 -7.75 1.07 -19.55
C LEU A 48 -8.80 1.80 -18.71
N TYR A 49 -8.46 2.95 -18.16
CA TYR A 49 -9.40 3.77 -17.39
C TYR A 49 -10.50 4.36 -18.27
N LEU A 50 -10.17 4.88 -19.46
CA LEU A 50 -11.13 5.45 -20.41
C LEU A 50 -12.08 4.41 -20.99
N ASP A 51 -11.61 3.19 -21.22
CA ASP A 51 -12.42 2.08 -21.71
C ASP A 51 -13.49 1.63 -20.69
N GLY A 52 -13.39 2.13 -19.44
CA GLY A 52 -14.31 1.80 -18.36
C GLY A 52 -14.23 0.35 -17.89
N LEU A 53 -13.27 -0.39 -18.38
CA LEU A 53 -13.01 -1.77 -17.99
C LEU A 53 -12.23 -1.77 -16.66
N GLU A 54 -12.58 -2.68 -15.75
CA GLU A 54 -11.83 -2.86 -14.51
C GLU A 54 -10.52 -3.64 -14.73
N GLU A 55 -10.00 -3.62 -15.94
CA GLU A 55 -8.79 -4.31 -16.32
C GLU A 55 -7.56 -3.71 -15.63
N ARG A 56 -6.52 -4.51 -15.54
CA ARG A 56 -5.30 -4.18 -14.81
C ARG A 56 -4.08 -4.41 -15.67
N LEU A 57 -3.12 -3.51 -15.57
CA LEU A 57 -1.79 -3.71 -16.12
C LEU A 57 -0.97 -4.57 -15.15
N LEU A 58 -0.28 -5.58 -15.68
CA LEU A 58 0.65 -6.38 -14.89
C LEU A 58 1.88 -5.57 -14.53
N ALA A 59 2.29 -5.70 -13.26
CA ALA A 59 3.47 -5.07 -12.70
C ALA A 59 4.08 -5.94 -11.60
N SER A 60 5.22 -5.52 -11.05
CA SER A 60 5.71 -5.96 -9.73
C SER A 60 5.62 -4.79 -8.76
N VAL A 61 5.49 -5.09 -7.47
CA VAL A 61 5.51 -4.08 -6.42
C VAL A 61 6.42 -4.50 -5.27
N GLU A 62 7.23 -3.57 -4.80
CA GLU A 62 7.98 -3.70 -3.55
C GLU A 62 7.31 -2.84 -2.48
N ILE A 63 7.01 -3.43 -1.33
CA ILE A 63 6.41 -2.77 -0.18
C ILE A 63 7.38 -2.94 0.99
N ASP A 64 7.98 -1.84 1.45
CA ASP A 64 8.94 -1.82 2.57
C ASP A 64 10.02 -2.92 2.44
N GLY A 65 10.57 -3.11 1.22
CA GLY A 65 11.60 -4.10 0.90
C GLY A 65 11.09 -5.50 0.59
N THR A 66 9.78 -5.75 0.67
CA THR A 66 9.19 -7.05 0.29
C THR A 66 8.65 -6.98 -1.14
N MET A 67 9.15 -7.84 -2.04
CA MET A 67 8.76 -7.89 -3.44
C MET A 67 7.56 -8.80 -3.67
N TYR A 68 6.63 -8.34 -4.50
CA TYR A 68 5.47 -9.08 -5.00
C TYR A 68 5.43 -8.99 -6.52
N ASP A 69 5.50 -10.12 -7.19
CA ASP A 69 5.46 -10.21 -8.65
C ASP A 69 4.05 -10.47 -9.17
N SER A 70 3.84 -10.12 -10.45
CA SER A 70 2.59 -10.42 -11.17
C SER A 70 1.34 -9.83 -10.49
N VAL A 71 1.48 -8.64 -9.92
CA VAL A 71 0.38 -7.88 -9.34
C VAL A 71 -0.40 -7.14 -10.43
N GLY A 72 -1.68 -6.89 -10.17
CA GLY A 72 -2.53 -6.13 -11.09
C GLY A 72 -2.68 -4.68 -10.64
N VAL A 73 -2.29 -3.72 -11.46
CA VAL A 73 -2.39 -2.29 -11.18
C VAL A 73 -3.41 -1.63 -12.08
N ARG A 74 -4.24 -0.76 -11.53
CA ARG A 74 -5.13 0.13 -12.28
C ARG A 74 -5.28 1.48 -11.59
N TYR A 75 -5.77 2.47 -12.30
CA TYR A 75 -6.22 3.69 -11.66
C TYR A 75 -7.51 3.45 -10.86
N LYS A 76 -7.73 4.24 -9.82
CA LYS A 76 -8.92 4.15 -8.97
C LYS A 76 -9.63 5.50 -8.82
N GLY A 77 -10.94 5.47 -8.67
CA GLY A 77 -11.76 6.66 -8.43
C GLY A 77 -12.32 7.25 -9.71
N PHE A 78 -13.36 8.06 -9.57
CA PHE A 78 -14.07 8.68 -10.67
C PHE A 78 -13.61 10.14 -10.91
N SER A 79 -13.54 10.94 -9.84
CA SER A 79 -13.22 12.37 -9.93
C SER A 79 -11.75 12.71 -9.62
N SER A 80 -10.95 11.71 -9.24
CA SER A 80 -9.55 11.87 -8.85
C SER A 80 -8.56 11.42 -9.91
N VAL A 81 -9.03 10.79 -11.00
CA VAL A 81 -8.23 10.42 -12.16
C VAL A 81 -8.33 11.50 -13.22
N SER A 82 -7.21 11.83 -13.84
CA SER A 82 -7.16 12.73 -14.99
C SER A 82 -6.05 12.29 -15.93
N ILE A 83 -6.39 12.01 -17.19
CA ILE A 83 -5.43 11.68 -18.25
C ILE A 83 -4.50 12.86 -18.61
N ASN A 84 -4.79 14.06 -18.10
CA ASN A 84 -3.96 15.25 -18.29
C ASN A 84 -2.95 15.46 -17.16
N THR A 85 -2.89 14.56 -16.19
CA THR A 85 -1.98 14.63 -15.05
C THR A 85 -1.29 13.31 -14.85
N ILE A 86 0.01 13.36 -14.53
CA ILE A 86 0.82 12.16 -14.32
C ILE A 86 0.62 11.53 -12.95
N LYS A 87 0.12 12.26 -11.95
CA LYS A 87 -0.07 11.76 -10.58
C LYS A 87 -1.50 11.27 -10.38
N ASN A 88 -1.81 10.10 -10.90
CA ASN A 88 -3.09 9.43 -10.74
C ASN A 88 -3.12 8.49 -9.52
N PRO A 89 -4.30 8.20 -8.93
CA PRO A 89 -4.41 7.28 -7.79
C PRO A 89 -4.38 5.83 -8.25
N PHE A 90 -3.68 4.97 -7.49
CA PHE A 90 -3.51 3.56 -7.83
C PHE A 90 -4.38 2.63 -6.97
N ASN A 91 -4.79 1.52 -7.57
CA ASN A 91 -5.34 0.35 -6.92
C ASN A 91 -4.50 -0.86 -7.36
N ILE A 92 -3.73 -1.40 -6.43
CA ILE A 92 -2.85 -2.54 -6.63
C ILE A 92 -3.54 -3.77 -6.05
N LYS A 93 -3.69 -4.81 -6.86
CA LYS A 93 -4.20 -6.12 -6.46
C LYS A 93 -3.04 -7.09 -6.39
N LEU A 94 -2.63 -7.47 -5.17
CA LEU A 94 -1.50 -8.37 -4.94
C LEU A 94 -1.81 -9.79 -5.40
N ASP A 95 -3.01 -10.27 -5.09
CA ASP A 95 -3.54 -11.59 -5.46
C ASP A 95 -4.07 -11.67 -6.89
N TYR A 96 -3.49 -10.90 -7.83
CA TYR A 96 -4.02 -10.80 -9.20
C TYR A 96 -3.77 -12.07 -10.02
N VAL A 97 -2.59 -12.64 -9.93
CA VAL A 97 -2.20 -13.90 -10.58
C VAL A 97 -2.06 -15.02 -9.55
N ASP A 98 -1.36 -14.78 -8.44
CA ASP A 98 -1.25 -15.72 -7.32
C ASP A 98 -2.25 -15.35 -6.22
N ASN A 99 -3.30 -16.14 -6.07
CA ASN A 99 -4.37 -15.94 -5.09
C ASN A 99 -3.92 -16.01 -3.62
N ASN A 100 -2.70 -16.47 -3.34
CA ASN A 100 -2.16 -16.53 -1.98
C ASN A 100 -1.37 -15.27 -1.62
N GLN A 101 -1.10 -14.40 -2.60
CA GLN A 101 -0.23 -13.25 -2.42
C GLN A 101 -0.94 -12.14 -1.64
N ASN A 102 -0.34 -11.73 -0.54
CA ASN A 102 -0.83 -10.64 0.31
C ASN A 102 0.32 -10.01 1.09
N HIS A 103 0.14 -8.78 1.54
CA HIS A 103 1.06 -8.08 2.44
C HIS A 103 0.38 -7.92 3.80
N GLU A 104 0.89 -8.57 4.84
CA GLU A 104 0.31 -8.60 6.20
C GLU A 104 -1.20 -8.92 6.22
N GLY A 105 -1.65 -9.77 5.30
CA GLY A 105 -3.05 -10.14 5.16
C GLY A 105 -3.89 -9.21 4.27
N PHE A 106 -3.30 -8.16 3.69
CA PHE A 106 -3.97 -7.28 2.73
C PHE A 106 -3.67 -7.70 1.29
N GLU A 107 -4.71 -7.96 0.52
CA GLU A 107 -4.64 -8.36 -0.90
C GLU A 107 -4.71 -7.15 -1.84
N LYS A 108 -5.17 -6.00 -1.33
CA LYS A 108 -5.36 -4.77 -2.12
C LYS A 108 -4.76 -3.58 -1.41
N ILE A 109 -3.96 -2.82 -2.14
CA ILE A 109 -3.38 -1.55 -1.71
C ILE A 109 -4.03 -0.43 -2.50
N LYS A 110 -4.56 0.58 -1.81
CA LYS A 110 -5.25 1.73 -2.42
C LYS A 110 -4.48 3.00 -2.11
N LEU A 111 -3.92 3.62 -3.13
CA LEU A 111 -3.12 4.84 -3.04
C LEU A 111 -3.90 6.02 -3.61
N SER A 112 -4.29 6.96 -2.74
CA SER A 112 -4.98 8.19 -3.12
C SER A 112 -3.96 9.28 -3.47
N ASN A 113 -4.14 9.93 -4.63
CA ASN A 113 -3.26 11.02 -5.10
C ASN A 113 -3.51 12.36 -4.40
N VAL A 114 -4.58 12.45 -3.61
CA VAL A 114 -4.95 13.60 -2.75
C VAL A 114 -5.10 14.92 -3.53
N ILE A 115 -5.61 14.83 -4.76
CA ILE A 115 -5.61 15.93 -5.76
C ILE A 115 -6.27 17.22 -5.26
N LYS A 116 -7.22 17.16 -4.31
CA LYS A 116 -7.96 18.29 -3.77
C LYS A 116 -7.59 18.63 -2.33
N ASP A 117 -6.54 18.02 -1.79
CA ASP A 117 -6.10 18.24 -0.41
C ASP A 117 -4.60 18.49 -0.33
N PRO A 118 -4.16 19.74 -0.50
CA PRO A 118 -2.74 20.06 -0.44
C PRO A 118 -2.12 19.85 0.95
N SER A 119 -2.93 19.68 1.99
CA SER A 119 -2.45 19.35 3.34
C SER A 119 -2.12 17.89 3.52
N PHE A 120 -2.66 16.98 2.69
CA PHE A 120 -2.62 15.53 2.83
C PHE A 120 -3.28 14.99 4.11
N LEU A 121 -3.92 15.83 4.92
CA LEU A 121 -4.42 15.46 6.25
C LEU A 121 -5.87 15.01 6.25
N ARG A 122 -6.70 15.49 5.33
CA ARG A 122 -8.17 15.33 5.42
C ARG A 122 -8.58 13.87 5.44
N GLU A 123 -8.07 13.05 4.52
CA GLU A 123 -8.46 11.64 4.42
C GLU A 123 -8.01 10.86 5.66
N VAL A 124 -6.76 11.01 6.07
CA VAL A 124 -6.20 10.32 7.25
C VAL A 124 -6.92 10.73 8.53
N LEU A 125 -7.05 12.04 8.81
CA LEU A 125 -7.72 12.54 10.01
C LEU A 125 -9.21 12.18 10.04
N SER A 126 -9.89 12.21 8.90
CA SER A 126 -11.31 11.83 8.85
C SER A 126 -11.51 10.38 9.26
N TYR A 127 -10.65 9.45 8.80
CA TYR A 127 -10.71 8.05 9.21
C TYR A 127 -10.30 7.86 10.67
N GLU A 128 -9.27 8.58 11.16
CA GLU A 128 -8.87 8.55 12.57
C GLU A 128 -10.03 8.97 13.50
N ILE A 129 -10.69 10.08 13.18
CA ILE A 129 -11.83 10.56 13.97
C ILE A 129 -13.00 9.58 13.87
N ALA A 130 -13.34 9.13 12.66
CA ALA A 130 -14.48 8.23 12.44
C ALA A 130 -14.36 6.91 13.19
N ARG A 131 -13.15 6.35 13.33
CA ARG A 131 -12.91 5.10 14.07
C ARG A 131 -13.26 5.16 15.55
N ASN A 132 -13.39 6.33 16.13
CA ASN A 132 -13.88 6.49 17.51
C ASN A 132 -15.40 6.23 17.64
N TYR A 133 -16.14 6.23 16.53
CA TYR A 133 -17.60 6.17 16.55
C TYR A 133 -18.16 5.00 15.74
N LEU A 134 -17.43 4.55 14.69
CA LEU A 134 -17.89 3.49 13.80
C LEU A 134 -16.67 2.77 13.15
N PRO A 135 -16.85 1.54 12.66
CA PRO A 135 -15.85 0.90 11.84
C PRO A 135 -15.50 1.77 10.63
N SER A 136 -14.23 2.16 10.52
CA SER A 136 -13.73 3.03 9.46
C SER A 136 -12.36 2.54 8.98
N PRO A 137 -12.04 2.66 7.68
CA PRO A 137 -10.76 2.25 7.13
C PRO A 137 -9.57 2.87 7.88
N ARG A 138 -8.48 2.13 7.94
CA ARG A 138 -7.20 2.68 8.37
C ARG A 138 -6.55 3.41 7.20
N ALA A 139 -5.77 4.43 7.49
CA ALA A 139 -5.02 5.14 6.48
C ALA A 139 -3.70 5.65 7.06
N ASN A 140 -2.66 5.66 6.22
CA ASN A 140 -1.38 6.27 6.51
C ASN A 140 -0.78 6.84 5.22
N TYR A 141 0.50 7.17 5.23
CA TYR A 141 1.19 7.76 4.09
C TYR A 141 2.13 6.76 3.43
N ALA A 142 2.35 6.94 2.12
CA ALA A 142 3.33 6.17 1.36
C ALA A 142 4.08 7.07 0.38
N ASN A 143 5.41 6.97 0.37
CA ASN A 143 6.23 7.44 -0.73
C ASN A 143 6.13 6.41 -1.85
N VAL A 144 5.58 6.82 -2.98
CA VAL A 144 5.40 5.95 -4.14
C VAL A 144 6.50 6.24 -5.16
N TYR A 145 7.14 5.18 -5.61
CA TYR A 145 8.09 5.20 -6.71
C TYR A 145 7.52 4.43 -7.90
N VAL A 146 7.82 4.87 -9.11
CA VAL A 146 7.50 4.13 -10.34
C VAL A 146 8.77 4.00 -11.15
N ASN A 147 9.19 2.76 -11.43
CA ASN A 147 10.43 2.44 -12.13
C ASN A 147 11.61 3.25 -11.54
N ASP A 148 11.81 3.15 -10.24
CA ASP A 148 12.86 3.81 -9.44
C ASP A 148 12.79 5.35 -9.36
N THR A 149 11.78 5.95 -9.97
CA THR A 149 11.57 7.40 -9.90
C THR A 149 10.55 7.74 -8.80
N LEU A 150 10.88 8.64 -7.88
CA LEU A 150 9.94 9.12 -6.86
C LEU A 150 8.75 9.80 -7.54
N TRP A 151 7.57 9.16 -7.45
CA TRP A 151 6.32 9.66 -8.04
C TRP A 151 5.58 10.62 -7.12
N GLY A 152 5.80 10.50 -5.83
CA GLY A 152 5.32 11.41 -4.80
C GLY A 152 4.73 10.74 -3.58
N LEU A 153 4.26 11.59 -2.66
CA LEU A 153 3.54 11.17 -1.46
C LEU A 153 2.08 10.86 -1.80
N TYR A 154 1.58 9.73 -1.30
CA TYR A 154 0.19 9.28 -1.42
C TYR A 154 -0.39 8.99 -0.05
N VAL A 155 -1.72 9.00 0.06
CA VAL A 155 -2.42 8.39 1.20
C VAL A 155 -2.72 6.94 0.85
N ASN A 156 -2.21 6.01 1.66
CA ASN A 156 -2.49 4.58 1.57
C ASN A 156 -3.70 4.27 2.44
N VAL A 157 -4.78 3.78 1.81
CA VAL A 157 -6.09 3.57 2.46
C VAL A 157 -6.48 2.10 2.45
N GLU A 158 -6.91 1.57 3.59
CA GLU A 158 -7.41 0.21 3.72
C GLU A 158 -8.58 -0.06 2.76
N ALA A 159 -8.52 -1.17 2.05
CA ALA A 159 -9.58 -1.55 1.12
C ALA A 159 -10.81 -2.05 1.87
N ILE A 160 -11.97 -1.41 1.66
CA ILE A 160 -13.26 -1.97 2.07
C ILE A 160 -13.61 -3.07 1.06
N ASN A 161 -13.41 -4.30 1.46
CA ASN A 161 -13.71 -5.52 0.72
C ASN A 161 -14.45 -6.51 1.64
N ASP A 162 -14.77 -7.71 1.14
CA ASP A 162 -15.49 -8.74 1.92
C ASP A 162 -14.77 -9.07 3.24
N LYS A 163 -13.43 -9.09 3.22
CA LYS A 163 -12.64 -9.33 4.43
C LYS A 163 -12.82 -8.23 5.47
N TYR A 164 -12.86 -6.96 5.03
CA TYR A 164 -13.15 -5.82 5.90
C TYR A 164 -14.58 -5.88 6.44
N THR A 165 -15.57 -6.13 5.57
CA THR A 165 -16.99 -6.19 5.96
C THR A 165 -17.26 -7.36 6.89
N ASN A 166 -16.72 -8.54 6.62
CA ASN A 166 -16.85 -9.70 7.50
C ASN A 166 -16.22 -9.48 8.87
N LYS A 167 -15.11 -8.74 8.95
CA LYS A 167 -14.45 -8.41 10.22
C LYS A 167 -15.31 -7.48 11.10
N HIS A 168 -16.07 -6.58 10.51
CA HIS A 168 -16.72 -5.48 11.22
C HIS A 168 -18.24 -5.60 11.32
N TYR A 169 -18.90 -6.40 10.46
CA TYR A 169 -20.36 -6.44 10.32
C TYR A 169 -20.94 -7.86 10.23
N ALA A 170 -20.12 -8.92 10.30
CA ALA A 170 -20.58 -10.32 10.31
C ALA A 170 -20.82 -10.85 11.71
#